data_35fb70fafb19e06f5e066082c4074a65
#
_entry.id   35fb70fafb19e06f5e066082c4074a65
#
_cell.length_a   1.000
_cell.length_b   1.000
_cell.length_c   1.000
_cell.angle_alpha   90.00
_cell.angle_beta   90.00
_cell.angle_gamma   90.00
#
_symmetry.space_group_name_H-M   'P 1'
#
loop_
_entity.id
_entity.type
_entity.pdbx_description
1 polymer ?
#
loop_
_entity_poly.entity_id
_entity_poly.type
_entity_poly.pdbx_seq_one_letter_code
_entity_poly.pdbx_strand_id
1 'polypeptide(L)'
;YLHWKADILTEFDPFETGLDRFVAMDKADFIGKAAVMARRKSSPEKCLVTLCLEEDHAPAHGGASVMDGDRVVGTITSGGYGHRVGKNLAYGFVEQGFSQIGTRVEIDVLGRRVGAVVCEKSLYDPAMERVRA
;
A
#
# COMPACT_ATOMS: atom_id res chain seq x y z
N TYR A 1 5.29 -1.28 9.55
CA TYR A 1 5.14 0.18 9.65
C TYR A 1 5.47 0.81 8.30
N LEU A 2 4.71 1.84 7.89
CA LEU A 2 5.00 2.62 6.69
C LEU A 2 6.29 3.45 6.90
N HIS A 3 7.14 3.45 5.90
CA HIS A 3 8.41 4.17 5.94
C HIS A 3 8.29 5.53 5.26
N TRP A 4 8.68 6.60 5.97
CA TRP A 4 8.74 7.94 5.42
C TRP A 4 9.78 8.01 4.29
N LYS A 5 9.42 8.63 3.17
CA LYS A 5 10.21 8.73 1.92
C LYS A 5 10.37 7.42 1.13
N ALA A 6 9.81 6.30 1.58
CA ALA A 6 9.71 5.11 0.76
C ALA A 6 8.25 4.79 0.43
N ASP A 7 7.41 4.62 1.47
CA ASP A 7 5.99 4.29 1.30
C ASP A 7 5.10 5.55 1.33
N ILE A 8 5.55 6.60 2.01
CA ILE A 8 4.84 7.88 2.10
C ILE A 8 5.69 8.94 1.41
N LEU A 9 5.24 9.35 0.23
CA LEU A 9 5.86 10.35 -0.62
C LEU A 9 4.96 11.58 -0.73
N THR A 10 5.55 12.74 -0.96
CA THR A 10 4.82 14.01 -1.08
C THR A 10 3.99 14.15 -2.35
N GLU A 11 4.18 13.25 -3.31
CA GLU A 11 3.43 13.18 -4.59
C GLU A 11 2.05 12.52 -4.42
N PHE A 12 1.83 11.79 -3.32
CA PHE A 12 0.56 11.12 -3.05
C PHE A 12 -0.22 11.84 -1.95
N ASP A 13 -1.51 11.94 -2.15
CA ASP A 13 -2.40 12.57 -1.19
C ASP A 13 -2.84 11.60 -0.06
N PRO A 14 -3.51 12.09 0.99
CA PRO A 14 -3.96 11.24 2.10
C PRO A 14 -4.93 10.13 1.71
N PHE A 15 -5.69 10.28 0.62
CA PHE A 15 -6.65 9.26 0.16
C PHE A 15 -5.94 8.13 -0.56
N GLU A 16 -4.91 8.45 -1.34
CA GLU A 16 -4.07 7.46 -2.02
C GLU A 16 -3.24 6.63 -1.04
N THR A 17 -2.78 7.25 0.05
CA THR A 17 -1.99 6.57 1.10
C THR A 17 -2.86 5.92 2.19
N GLY A 18 -4.18 6.20 2.20
CA GLY A 18 -5.10 5.76 3.25
C GLY A 18 -4.80 6.35 4.63
N LEU A 19 -4.26 7.57 4.63
CA LEU A 19 -4.00 8.40 5.82
C LEU A 19 -5.08 9.49 6.01
N ASP A 20 -6.14 9.47 5.23
CA ASP A 20 -7.27 10.39 5.27
C ASP A 20 -7.93 10.47 6.65
N ARG A 21 -7.91 9.37 7.43
CA ARG A 21 -8.39 9.33 8.82
C ARG A 21 -7.67 10.30 9.77
N PHE A 22 -6.48 10.78 9.40
CA PHE A 22 -5.72 11.76 10.18
C PHE A 22 -5.99 13.20 9.76
N VAL A 23 -6.83 13.41 8.75
CA VAL A 23 -7.22 14.74 8.28
C VAL A 23 -8.53 15.16 8.96
N ALA A 24 -8.45 16.15 9.85
CA ALA A 24 -9.62 16.70 10.54
C ALA A 24 -10.47 17.56 9.58
N MET A 25 -11.31 16.89 8.76
CA MET A 25 -12.10 17.53 7.70
C MET A 25 -13.18 18.50 8.25
N ASP A 26 -13.63 18.29 9.46
CA ASP A 26 -14.62 19.07 10.20
C ASP A 26 -14.04 20.31 10.87
N LYS A 27 -12.72 20.44 10.96
CA LYS A 27 -12.05 21.64 11.46
C LYS A 27 -12.42 22.85 10.58
N ALA A 28 -12.64 24.01 11.22
CA ALA A 28 -13.12 25.21 10.55
C ALA A 28 -12.25 25.62 9.35
N ASP A 29 -10.92 25.69 9.54
CA ASP A 29 -9.96 25.95 8.45
C ASP A 29 -8.57 25.39 8.76
N PHE A 30 -7.81 25.07 7.71
CA PHE A 30 -6.38 24.72 7.74
C PHE A 30 -5.77 24.89 6.35
N ILE A 31 -4.45 25.07 6.29
CA ILE A 31 -3.72 25.21 5.03
C ILE A 31 -3.94 23.95 4.17
N GLY A 32 -4.43 24.13 2.93
CA GLY A 32 -4.71 23.01 2.02
C GLY A 32 -6.11 22.42 2.12
N LYS A 33 -6.99 22.87 3.03
CA LYS A 33 -8.34 22.30 3.19
C LYS A 33 -9.12 22.27 1.87
N ALA A 34 -9.10 23.35 1.09
CA ALA A 34 -9.81 23.40 -0.20
C ALA A 34 -9.31 22.35 -1.18
N ALA A 35 -7.98 22.13 -1.26
CA ALA A 35 -7.37 21.10 -2.11
C ALA A 35 -7.76 19.69 -1.66
N VAL A 36 -7.68 19.39 -0.37
CA VAL A 36 -8.08 18.09 0.20
C VAL A 36 -9.57 17.83 -0.03
N MET A 37 -10.42 18.83 0.13
CA MET A 37 -11.86 18.71 -0.14
C MET A 37 -12.16 18.44 -1.62
N ALA A 38 -11.40 19.04 -2.52
CA ALA A 38 -11.51 18.76 -3.96
C ALA A 38 -11.08 17.32 -4.28
N ARG A 39 -9.94 16.85 -3.74
CA ARG A 39 -9.45 15.49 -3.93
C ARG A 39 -10.38 14.42 -3.35
N ARG A 40 -11.03 14.71 -2.22
CA ARG A 40 -12.02 13.78 -1.62
C ARG A 40 -13.20 13.46 -2.56
N LYS A 41 -13.52 14.37 -3.48
CA LYS A 41 -14.63 14.18 -4.46
C LYS A 41 -14.22 13.33 -5.67
N SER A 42 -12.93 13.15 -5.90
CA SER A 42 -12.40 12.31 -6.95
C SER A 42 -11.92 10.98 -6.37
N SER A 43 -12.10 9.90 -7.12
CA SER A 43 -11.47 8.63 -6.77
C SER A 43 -9.96 8.73 -6.91
N PRO A 44 -9.16 8.15 -6.00
CA PRO A 44 -7.72 8.12 -6.15
C PRO A 44 -7.34 7.31 -7.40
N GLU A 45 -6.31 7.76 -8.13
CA GLU A 45 -5.81 7.02 -9.29
C GLU A 45 -5.01 5.79 -8.86
N LYS A 46 -4.28 5.94 -7.77
CA LYS A 46 -3.46 4.88 -7.16
C LYS A 46 -3.78 4.75 -5.69
N CYS A 47 -3.61 3.56 -5.15
CA CYS A 47 -3.82 3.27 -3.74
C CYS A 47 -2.61 2.53 -3.18
N LEU A 48 -2.16 2.96 -2.02
CA LEU A 48 -1.16 2.23 -1.25
C LEU A 48 -1.80 0.98 -0.64
N VAL A 49 -1.28 -0.17 -1.02
CA VAL A 49 -1.76 -1.48 -0.55
C VAL A 49 -0.66 -2.27 0.14
N THR A 50 -1.09 -3.24 0.95
CA THR A 50 -0.22 -4.30 1.46
C THR A 50 -0.39 -5.53 0.59
N LEU A 51 0.72 -6.12 0.15
CA LEU A 51 0.78 -7.31 -0.67
C LEU A 51 1.43 -8.45 0.11
N CYS A 52 0.79 -9.61 0.11
CA CYS A 52 1.34 -10.85 0.60
C CYS A 52 1.86 -11.65 -0.59
N LEU A 53 3.16 -11.93 -0.64
CA LEU A 53 3.75 -12.79 -1.66
C LEU A 53 3.40 -14.26 -1.38
N GLU A 54 3.13 -15.02 -2.42
CA GLU A 54 2.79 -16.45 -2.33
C GLU A 54 4.02 -17.32 -2.12
N GLU A 55 5.23 -16.79 -2.36
CA GLU A 55 6.50 -17.49 -2.22
C GLU A 55 7.43 -16.82 -1.20
N ASP A 56 8.22 -17.62 -0.50
CA ASP A 56 9.19 -17.15 0.51
C ASP A 56 10.62 -17.01 -0.05
N HIS A 57 10.78 -17.11 -1.38
CA HIS A 57 12.09 -17.12 -2.02
C HIS A 57 12.91 -15.85 -1.76
N ALA A 58 12.31 -14.69 -1.98
CA ALA A 58 12.94 -13.41 -1.73
C ALA A 58 11.87 -12.34 -1.46
N PRO A 59 12.13 -11.36 -0.61
CA PRO A 59 11.24 -10.21 -0.47
C PRO A 59 11.27 -9.35 -1.73
N ALA A 60 10.14 -8.72 -2.04
CA ALA A 60 10.10 -7.68 -3.06
C ALA A 60 10.92 -6.46 -2.59
N HIS A 61 11.49 -5.72 -3.52
CA HIS A 61 12.26 -4.51 -3.22
C HIS A 61 11.60 -3.28 -3.83
N GLY A 62 11.92 -2.11 -3.30
CA GLY A 62 11.42 -0.84 -3.84
C GLY A 62 11.78 -0.68 -5.31
N GLY A 63 10.82 -0.22 -6.12
CA GLY A 63 10.94 -0.11 -7.57
C GLY A 63 10.52 -1.34 -8.35
N ALA A 64 10.27 -2.49 -7.70
CA ALA A 64 9.75 -3.68 -8.39
C ALA A 64 8.36 -3.40 -8.99
N SER A 65 8.12 -3.90 -10.20
CA SER A 65 6.84 -3.73 -10.88
C SER A 65 5.78 -4.67 -10.33
N VAL A 66 4.56 -4.15 -10.14
CA VAL A 66 3.36 -4.96 -9.91
C VAL A 66 2.66 -5.13 -11.25
N MET A 67 2.32 -6.38 -11.60
CA MET A 67 1.87 -6.78 -12.92
C MET A 67 0.50 -7.45 -12.87
N ASP A 68 -0.28 -7.22 -13.92
CA ASP A 68 -1.45 -8.02 -14.29
C ASP A 68 -1.20 -8.55 -15.72
N GLY A 69 -0.79 -9.81 -15.83
CA GLY A 69 -0.22 -10.34 -17.06
C GLY A 69 0.99 -9.52 -17.50
N ASP A 70 0.98 -8.98 -18.70
CA ASP A 70 2.09 -8.16 -19.24
C ASP A 70 1.95 -6.66 -18.97
N ARG A 71 0.90 -6.25 -18.26
CA ARG A 71 0.64 -4.86 -17.93
C ARG A 71 1.21 -4.50 -16.55
N VAL A 72 1.96 -3.40 -16.47
CA VAL A 72 2.35 -2.81 -15.18
C VAL A 72 1.15 -2.07 -14.61
N VAL A 73 0.69 -2.49 -13.44
CA VAL A 73 -0.46 -1.92 -12.71
C VAL A 73 -0.05 -1.23 -11.42
N GLY A 74 1.22 -1.27 -11.07
CA GLY A 74 1.72 -0.65 -9.85
C GLY A 74 3.23 -0.76 -9.67
N THR A 75 3.70 -0.24 -8.54
CA THR A 75 5.12 -0.27 -8.17
C THR A 75 5.25 -0.51 -6.67
N ILE A 76 6.16 -1.39 -6.29
CA ILE A 76 6.51 -1.66 -4.91
C ILE A 76 7.31 -0.49 -4.34
N THR A 77 6.99 -0.09 -3.13
CA THR A 77 7.73 0.95 -2.39
C THR A 77 8.70 0.35 -1.40
N SER A 78 8.30 -0.72 -0.72
CA SER A 78 9.14 -1.45 0.23
C SER A 78 8.67 -2.88 0.38
N GLY A 79 9.57 -3.76 0.85
CA GLY A 79 9.22 -5.14 1.13
C GLY A 79 10.17 -5.78 2.13
N GLY A 80 9.73 -6.87 2.73
CA GLY A 80 10.51 -7.62 3.70
C GLY A 80 9.79 -8.85 4.21
N TYR A 81 10.53 -9.73 4.85
CA TYR A 81 9.95 -10.90 5.49
C TYR A 81 9.35 -10.55 6.85
N GLY A 82 8.06 -10.77 6.99
CA GLY A 82 7.32 -10.54 8.23
C GLY A 82 7.42 -11.74 9.17
N HIS A 83 8.46 -11.81 10.00
CA HIS A 83 8.72 -12.94 10.90
C HIS A 83 7.53 -13.32 11.80
N ARG A 84 6.69 -12.37 12.18
CA ARG A 84 5.51 -12.60 13.02
C ARG A 84 4.33 -13.21 12.26
N VAL A 85 4.25 -12.98 10.97
CA VAL A 85 3.18 -13.51 10.10
C VAL A 85 3.66 -14.65 9.21
N GLY A 86 4.99 -14.92 9.18
CA GLY A 86 5.58 -16.02 8.42
C GLY A 86 5.46 -15.85 6.92
N LYS A 87 5.47 -14.61 6.40
CA LYS A 87 5.28 -14.33 4.96
C LYS A 87 6.15 -13.18 4.48
N ASN A 88 6.52 -13.20 3.20
CA ASN A 88 7.02 -12.02 2.53
C ASN A 88 5.88 -11.02 2.30
N LEU A 89 6.10 -9.80 2.76
CA LEU A 89 5.16 -8.69 2.65
C LEU A 89 5.78 -7.57 1.83
N ALA A 90 4.94 -6.82 1.12
CA ALA A 90 5.36 -5.63 0.43
C ALA A 90 4.31 -4.51 0.57
N TYR A 91 4.76 -3.28 0.54
CA TYR A 91 3.92 -2.12 0.28
C TYR A 91 4.15 -1.67 -1.16
N GLY A 92 3.09 -1.17 -1.79
CA GLY A 92 3.19 -0.64 -3.14
C GLY A 92 1.95 0.17 -3.50
N PHE A 93 2.13 1.08 -4.45
CA PHE A 93 1.01 1.77 -5.06
C PHE A 93 0.54 0.99 -6.27
N VAL A 94 -0.75 0.69 -6.32
CA VAL A 94 -1.41 0.04 -7.45
C VAL A 94 -2.53 0.93 -7.97
N GLU A 95 -2.89 0.77 -9.24
CA GLU A 95 -4.09 1.41 -9.80
C GLU A 95 -5.30 1.03 -8.95
N GLN A 96 -6.25 1.95 -8.81
CA GLN A 96 -7.42 1.78 -7.93
C GLN A 96 -8.18 0.47 -8.18
N GLY A 97 -8.31 0.05 -9.45
CA GLY A 97 -9.00 -1.20 -9.83
C GLY A 97 -8.35 -2.47 -9.24
N PHE A 98 -7.11 -2.38 -8.81
CA PHE A 98 -6.35 -3.50 -8.21
C PHE A 98 -6.18 -3.39 -6.69
N SER A 99 -6.81 -2.41 -6.05
CA SER A 99 -6.59 -2.13 -4.62
C SER A 99 -7.46 -2.94 -3.66
N GLN A 100 -8.42 -3.71 -4.15
CA GLN A 100 -9.34 -4.49 -3.30
C GLN A 100 -8.61 -5.66 -2.65
N ILE A 101 -8.89 -5.89 -1.36
CA ILE A 101 -8.39 -7.07 -0.63
C ILE A 101 -8.82 -8.34 -1.35
N GLY A 102 -7.88 -9.27 -1.53
CA GLY A 102 -8.07 -10.51 -2.28
C GLY A 102 -7.74 -10.42 -3.77
N THR A 103 -7.47 -9.22 -4.30
CA THR A 103 -7.00 -9.07 -5.69
C THR A 103 -5.66 -9.74 -5.87
N ARG A 104 -5.54 -10.59 -6.89
CA ARG A 104 -4.29 -11.26 -7.26
C ARG A 104 -3.55 -10.44 -8.30
N VAL A 105 -2.25 -10.33 -8.11
CA VAL A 105 -1.29 -9.67 -8.99
C VAL A 105 0.01 -10.47 -9.00
N GLU A 106 0.93 -10.10 -9.86
CA GLU A 106 2.30 -10.63 -9.84
C GLU A 106 3.28 -9.50 -9.53
N ILE A 107 4.39 -9.83 -8.89
CA ILE A 107 5.48 -8.90 -8.61
C ILE A 107 6.74 -9.40 -9.31
N ASP A 108 7.44 -8.52 -10.01
CA ASP A 108 8.76 -8.84 -10.57
C ASP A 108 9.80 -8.79 -9.44
N VAL A 109 10.16 -9.94 -8.92
CA VAL A 109 11.18 -10.08 -7.88
C VAL A 109 12.47 -10.58 -8.53
N LEU A 110 13.40 -9.66 -8.80
CA LEU A 110 14.72 -9.96 -9.39
C LEU A 110 14.61 -10.71 -10.73
N GLY A 111 13.69 -10.31 -11.60
CA GLY A 111 13.47 -10.92 -12.91
C GLY A 111 12.60 -12.18 -12.90
N ARG A 112 12.03 -12.52 -11.74
CA ARG A 112 11.07 -13.62 -11.59
C ARG A 112 9.69 -13.09 -11.22
N ARG A 113 8.66 -13.54 -11.92
CA ARG A 113 7.25 -13.23 -11.57
C ARG A 113 6.83 -14.09 -10.38
N VAL A 114 6.44 -13.43 -9.30
CA VAL A 114 5.97 -14.07 -8.06
C VAL A 114 4.54 -13.61 -7.82
N GLY A 115 3.63 -14.57 -7.62
CA GLY A 115 2.23 -14.28 -7.28
C GLY A 115 2.14 -13.55 -5.95
N ALA A 116 1.23 -12.59 -5.87
CA ALA A 116 0.93 -11.85 -4.67
C ALA A 116 -0.57 -11.53 -4.57
N VAL A 117 -1.03 -11.35 -3.35
CA VAL A 117 -2.44 -11.01 -3.06
C VAL A 117 -2.49 -9.74 -2.24
N VAL A 118 -3.37 -8.83 -2.60
CA VAL A 118 -3.68 -7.66 -1.78
C VAL A 118 -4.32 -8.11 -0.48
N CYS A 119 -3.74 -7.73 0.64
CA CYS A 119 -4.18 -8.12 1.97
C CYS A 119 -4.48 -6.91 2.85
N GLU A 120 -4.97 -7.14 4.06
CA GLU A 120 -5.24 -6.08 5.02
C GLU A 120 -3.99 -5.27 5.35
N LYS A 121 -4.17 -3.99 5.70
CA LYS A 121 -3.06 -3.06 5.99
C LYS A 121 -2.10 -3.58 7.06
N SER A 122 -2.62 -4.30 8.06
CA SER A 122 -1.81 -4.91 9.12
C SER A 122 -2.25 -6.34 9.31
N LEU A 123 -1.37 -7.29 9.02
CA LEU A 123 -1.60 -8.71 9.25
C LEU A 123 -1.25 -9.15 10.67
N TYR A 124 -0.43 -8.37 11.37
CA TYR A 124 -0.08 -8.61 12.75
C TYR A 124 -0.72 -7.58 13.64
N ASP A 125 -1.50 -8.03 14.62
CA ASP A 125 -2.22 -7.20 15.60
C ASP A 125 -3.00 -6.03 14.97
N PRO A 126 -3.94 -6.31 14.04
CA PRO A 126 -4.65 -5.27 13.29
C PRO A 126 -5.46 -4.34 14.20
N ALA A 127 -5.95 -4.84 15.33
CA ALA A 127 -6.68 -4.07 16.34
C ALA A 127 -5.77 -3.33 17.33
N MET A 128 -4.45 -3.50 17.21
CA MET A 128 -3.46 -2.93 18.14
C MET A 128 -3.70 -3.30 19.62
N GLU A 129 -4.22 -4.48 19.88
CA GLU A 129 -4.56 -4.94 21.22
C GLU A 129 -3.32 -5.07 22.11
N ARG A 130 -2.20 -5.54 21.54
CA ARG A 130 -0.94 -5.72 22.27
C ARG A 130 -0.26 -4.42 22.67
N VAL A 131 -0.50 -3.36 21.91
CA VAL A 131 0.07 -2.04 22.23
C VAL A 131 -0.77 -1.31 23.27
N ARG A 132 -2.05 -1.69 23.38
CA ARG A 132 -3.01 -1.08 24.33
C ARG A 132 -3.17 -1.86 25.62
N ALA A 133 -2.57 -3.06 25.72
CA ALA A 133 -2.62 -3.91 26.90
C ALA A 133 -1.75 -3.39 28.05
#